data_af8f63f029c83b9f8f9ec9b7f37b171b
#
_entry.id   af8f63f029c83b9f8f9ec9b7f37b171b
#
_cell.length_a   1.000
_cell.length_b   1.000
_cell.length_c   1.000
_cell.angle_alpha   90.00
_cell.angle_beta   90.00
_cell.angle_gamma   90.00
#
_symmetry.space_group_name_H-M   'P 1'
#
loop_
_entity.id
_entity.type
_entity.pdbx_description
1 polymer ?
#
loop_
_entity_poly.entity_id
_entity_poly.type
_entity_poly.pdbx_seq_one_letter_code
_entity_poly.pdbx_strand_id
1 'polypeptide(L)'
;MAEQTYDTMSVLDLAGEVQNKLLTDFPTTRPIKLYAVPTGGIPARLAVFALDDDSVFVVEEDWTKADAIIDDLIDTGRTMERFPDKPFYALIDKRSWAHGDAWVVWPWEGNGSKGIEDHIVRLLQYVGENPDRGGLAETPARVAKAWKEWCSGYDKDPADILKTFEDGAEGVDEMVVVKNIPFYTHCEHHMAPFFGTATIGYLPNKKIVGLSKLSRLLDIYAKRLQVQERLGCQVADAIMDHLGALGCGVVITARHLCMESRGICKQGSETSTSALRGLFKDDPAVRNEFLQLAR
;
A
#
# COMPACT_ATOMS: atom_id res chain seq x y z
N MET A 1 -17.30 14.31 -18.64
CA MET A 1 -16.29 14.74 -19.64
C MET A 1 -16.22 13.66 -20.71
N ALA A 2 -16.02 14.03 -21.96
CA ALA A 2 -15.77 13.03 -22.99
C ALA A 2 -14.42 12.34 -22.73
N GLU A 3 -14.33 11.04 -23.02
CA GLU A 3 -13.09 10.27 -22.92
C GLU A 3 -12.60 9.94 -24.33
N GLN A 4 -11.30 10.10 -24.56
CA GLN A 4 -10.62 9.66 -25.78
C GLN A 4 -9.70 8.49 -25.40
N THR A 5 -10.05 7.29 -25.86
CA THR A 5 -9.29 6.07 -25.59
C THR A 5 -8.31 5.80 -26.73
N TYR A 6 -7.09 5.45 -26.37
CA TYR A 6 -6.04 5.01 -27.30
C TYR A 6 -5.76 3.52 -27.09
N ASP A 7 -5.66 2.77 -28.16
CA ASP A 7 -5.15 1.41 -28.16
C ASP A 7 -3.61 1.39 -28.36
N THR A 8 -3.01 0.22 -28.26
CA THR A 8 -1.57 0.07 -28.40
C THR A 8 -1.04 0.54 -29.77
N MET A 9 -1.80 0.30 -30.85
CA MET A 9 -1.38 0.72 -32.19
C MET A 9 -1.40 2.24 -32.32
N SER A 10 -2.46 2.88 -31.84
CA SER A 10 -2.54 4.36 -31.83
C SER A 10 -1.42 5.01 -31.00
N VAL A 11 -1.00 4.37 -29.91
CA VAL A 11 0.14 4.85 -29.12
C VAL A 11 1.44 4.70 -29.87
N LEU A 12 1.66 3.60 -30.59
CA LEU A 12 2.87 3.42 -31.42
C LEU A 12 2.95 4.42 -32.56
N ASP A 13 1.81 4.77 -33.18
CA ASP A 13 1.76 5.83 -34.19
C ASP A 13 2.18 7.19 -33.61
N LEU A 14 1.66 7.58 -32.44
CA LEU A 14 2.05 8.79 -31.73
C LEU A 14 3.53 8.76 -31.32
N ALA A 15 4.02 7.62 -30.84
CA ALA A 15 5.42 7.45 -30.49
C ALA A 15 6.34 7.58 -31.70
N GLY A 16 5.92 7.10 -32.88
CA GLY A 16 6.61 7.28 -34.17
C GLY A 16 6.73 8.77 -34.57
N GLU A 17 5.67 9.55 -34.36
CA GLU A 17 5.72 11.01 -34.59
C GLU A 17 6.73 11.70 -33.66
N VAL A 18 6.74 11.34 -32.36
CA VAL A 18 7.70 11.86 -31.39
C VAL A 18 9.13 11.45 -31.73
N GLN A 19 9.34 10.18 -32.13
CA GLN A 19 10.64 9.67 -32.57
C GLN A 19 11.17 10.46 -33.78
N ASN A 20 10.36 10.63 -34.81
CA ASN A 20 10.73 11.40 -36.00
C ASN A 20 11.11 12.85 -35.66
N LYS A 21 10.38 13.47 -34.72
CA LYS A 21 10.67 14.82 -34.27
C LYS A 21 11.97 14.87 -33.48
N LEU A 22 12.23 13.92 -32.58
CA LEU A 22 13.50 13.79 -31.85
C LEU A 22 14.68 13.63 -32.80
N LEU A 23 14.56 12.77 -33.82
CA LEU A 23 15.62 12.58 -34.82
C LEU A 23 15.87 13.81 -35.69
N THR A 24 14.83 14.62 -35.90
CA THR A 24 14.96 15.91 -36.63
C THR A 24 15.62 16.96 -35.78
N ASP A 25 15.22 17.08 -34.51
CA ASP A 25 15.73 18.13 -33.61
C ASP A 25 17.15 17.81 -33.08
N PHE A 26 17.52 16.49 -33.05
CA PHE A 26 18.84 16.01 -32.63
C PHE A 26 19.56 15.20 -33.72
N PRO A 27 19.95 15.80 -34.83
CA PRO A 27 20.72 15.13 -35.90
C PRO A 27 22.12 14.80 -35.41
N THR A 28 22.32 13.69 -34.71
CA THR A 28 23.59 13.36 -34.04
C THR A 28 24.03 11.95 -34.38
N THR A 29 25.36 11.72 -34.29
CA THR A 29 25.96 10.38 -34.41
C THR A 29 26.07 9.67 -33.07
N ARG A 30 25.68 10.26 -31.96
CA ARG A 30 25.65 9.68 -30.63
C ARG A 30 24.20 9.40 -30.21
N PRO A 31 23.98 8.42 -29.31
CA PRO A 31 22.65 8.18 -28.76
C PRO A 31 22.04 9.41 -28.05
N ILE A 32 20.75 9.63 -28.27
CA ILE A 32 19.97 10.71 -27.64
C ILE A 32 19.55 10.24 -26.25
N LYS A 33 19.88 11.02 -25.22
CA LYS A 33 19.55 10.72 -23.82
C LYS A 33 18.16 11.25 -23.48
N LEU A 34 17.24 10.35 -23.13
CA LEU A 34 15.87 10.69 -22.76
C LEU A 34 15.61 10.49 -21.27
N TYR A 35 15.20 11.57 -20.61
CA TYR A 35 14.62 11.51 -19.27
C TYR A 35 13.09 11.41 -19.38
N ALA A 36 12.51 10.44 -18.71
CA ALA A 36 11.05 10.29 -18.63
C ALA A 36 10.51 10.95 -17.37
N VAL A 37 9.49 11.78 -17.51
CA VAL A 37 8.74 12.31 -16.36
C VAL A 37 8.19 11.14 -15.55
N PRO A 38 8.38 11.08 -14.22
CA PRO A 38 7.85 10.02 -13.39
C PRO A 38 6.34 9.81 -13.60
N THR A 39 5.93 8.56 -13.69
CA THR A 39 4.59 8.05 -14.01
C THR A 39 4.26 8.06 -15.50
N GLY A 40 3.81 9.15 -16.09
CA GLY A 40 3.35 9.23 -17.47
C GLY A 40 4.46 9.08 -18.52
N GLY A 41 5.58 9.75 -18.31
CA GLY A 41 6.69 9.74 -19.26
C GLY A 41 7.41 8.40 -19.40
N ILE A 42 7.34 7.52 -18.38
CA ILE A 42 7.99 6.20 -18.46
C ILE A 42 7.34 5.32 -19.54
N PRO A 43 6.01 5.13 -19.61
CA PRO A 43 5.37 4.42 -20.71
C PRO A 43 5.59 5.09 -22.06
N ALA A 44 5.55 6.42 -22.14
CA ALA A 44 5.81 7.15 -23.40
C ALA A 44 7.22 6.87 -23.92
N ARG A 45 8.23 6.91 -23.04
CA ARG A 45 9.62 6.56 -23.40
C ARG A 45 9.74 5.11 -23.90
N LEU A 46 9.07 4.16 -23.20
CA LEU A 46 9.07 2.76 -23.63
C LEU A 46 8.44 2.58 -25.01
N ALA A 47 7.36 3.32 -25.33
CA ALA A 47 6.75 3.28 -26.65
C ALA A 47 7.70 3.80 -27.74
N VAL A 48 8.42 4.90 -27.48
CA VAL A 48 9.44 5.43 -28.40
C VAL A 48 10.59 4.42 -28.56
N PHE A 49 11.03 3.76 -27.49
CA PHE A 49 12.11 2.75 -27.56
C PHE A 49 11.67 1.47 -28.28
N ALA A 50 10.38 1.10 -28.23
CA ALA A 50 9.87 -0.06 -28.94
C ALA A 50 9.99 0.07 -30.48
N LEU A 51 10.17 1.28 -30.99
CA LEU A 51 10.38 1.60 -32.41
C LEU A 51 11.85 1.85 -32.76
N ASP A 52 12.76 1.73 -31.77
CA ASP A 52 14.19 2.03 -31.91
C ASP A 52 14.98 0.77 -32.27
N ASP A 53 15.08 0.49 -33.57
CA ASP A 53 15.86 -0.66 -34.08
C ASP A 53 17.38 -0.44 -34.04
N ASP A 54 17.84 0.80 -33.94
CA ASP A 54 19.24 1.21 -34.10
C ASP A 54 19.94 1.64 -32.80
N SER A 55 19.28 1.48 -31.63
CA SER A 55 19.79 1.93 -30.32
C SER A 55 20.16 3.42 -30.29
N VAL A 56 19.36 4.23 -30.98
CA VAL A 56 19.55 5.68 -31.10
C VAL A 56 19.20 6.40 -29.78
N PHE A 57 18.33 5.82 -28.98
CA PHE A 57 17.87 6.40 -27.72
C PHE A 57 18.44 5.63 -26.52
N VAL A 58 18.81 6.35 -25.48
CA VAL A 58 19.27 5.78 -24.20
C VAL A 58 18.56 6.43 -23.02
N VAL A 59 18.43 5.67 -21.93
CA VAL A 59 17.83 6.14 -20.69
C VAL A 59 18.80 7.08 -19.96
N GLU A 60 18.30 8.22 -19.51
CA GLU A 60 19.01 9.10 -18.56
C GLU A 60 18.12 9.31 -17.32
N GLU A 61 18.66 9.02 -16.16
CA GLU A 61 17.95 9.12 -14.89
C GLU A 61 18.08 10.51 -14.23
N ASP A 62 19.04 11.31 -14.69
CA ASP A 62 19.26 12.70 -14.24
C ASP A 62 18.82 13.64 -15.35
N TRP A 63 17.69 14.30 -15.16
CA TRP A 63 17.13 15.21 -16.18
C TRP A 63 18.08 16.32 -16.60
N THR A 64 19.00 16.77 -15.72
CA THR A 64 19.98 17.81 -16.05
C THR A 64 20.98 17.36 -17.10
N LYS A 65 21.22 16.04 -17.20
CA LYS A 65 22.13 15.42 -18.16
C LYS A 65 21.43 14.88 -19.40
N ALA A 66 20.11 14.86 -19.41
CA ALA A 66 19.32 14.43 -20.56
C ALA A 66 19.42 15.43 -21.72
N ASP A 67 19.30 14.94 -22.93
CA ASP A 67 19.18 15.76 -24.13
C ASP A 67 17.74 16.26 -24.29
N ALA A 68 16.75 15.44 -23.93
CA ALA A 68 15.34 15.80 -23.97
C ALA A 68 14.55 15.13 -22.84
N ILE A 69 13.40 15.73 -22.52
CA ILE A 69 12.41 15.25 -21.57
C ILE A 69 11.24 14.65 -22.35
N ILE A 70 10.73 13.52 -21.90
CA ILE A 70 9.55 12.88 -22.50
C ILE A 70 8.44 12.62 -21.47
N ASP A 71 7.20 12.90 -21.87
CA ASP A 71 5.98 12.63 -21.09
C ASP A 71 4.91 12.01 -21.99
N ASP A 72 3.82 11.51 -21.42
CA ASP A 72 2.69 11.00 -22.20
C ASP A 72 1.75 12.13 -22.64
N LEU A 73 1.57 13.14 -21.81
CA LEU A 73 0.60 14.19 -22.02
C LEU A 73 1.09 15.57 -21.56
N ILE A 74 0.94 16.58 -22.42
CA ILE A 74 0.96 17.99 -22.05
C ILE A 74 -0.48 18.48 -21.93
N ASP A 75 -0.97 18.73 -20.72
CA ASP A 75 -2.29 19.31 -20.48
C ASP A 75 -2.19 20.85 -20.37
N THR A 76 -1.76 21.35 -19.23
CA THR A 76 -1.64 22.79 -18.97
C THR A 76 -0.24 23.36 -19.22
N GLY A 77 0.76 22.50 -19.39
CA GLY A 77 2.16 22.86 -19.52
C GLY A 77 2.91 23.01 -18.18
N ARG A 78 2.26 22.86 -17.03
CA ARG A 78 2.91 22.99 -15.70
C ARG A 78 4.06 22.00 -15.49
N THR A 79 3.98 20.81 -16.06
CA THR A 79 5.06 19.83 -15.98
C THR A 79 6.30 20.33 -16.72
N MET A 80 6.14 20.99 -17.88
CA MET A 80 7.24 21.56 -18.66
C MET A 80 7.99 22.64 -17.90
N GLU A 81 7.29 23.44 -17.09
CA GLU A 81 7.91 24.53 -16.30
C GLU A 81 8.96 24.02 -15.30
N ARG A 82 8.93 22.73 -14.96
CA ARG A 82 9.92 22.08 -14.10
C ARG A 82 11.26 21.81 -14.81
N PHE A 83 11.28 21.92 -16.15
CA PHE A 83 12.44 21.62 -16.99
C PHE A 83 12.70 22.76 -18.00
N PRO A 84 12.97 23.99 -17.52
CA PRO A 84 12.91 25.20 -18.34
C PRO A 84 13.93 25.24 -19.50
N ASP A 85 15.06 24.53 -19.34
CA ASP A 85 16.18 24.57 -20.30
C ASP A 85 16.26 23.29 -21.16
N LYS A 86 15.21 22.45 -21.14
CA LYS A 86 15.21 21.19 -21.87
C LYS A 86 14.10 21.12 -22.91
N PRO A 87 14.37 20.63 -24.11
CA PRO A 87 13.33 20.26 -25.06
C PRO A 87 12.37 19.24 -24.43
N PHE A 88 11.08 19.48 -24.57
CA PHE A 88 10.02 18.65 -23.97
C PHE A 88 9.14 18.07 -25.06
N TYR A 89 8.96 16.75 -25.03
CA TYR A 89 8.16 15.99 -25.98
C TYR A 89 7.08 15.21 -25.26
N ALA A 90 5.90 15.12 -25.86
CA ALA A 90 4.81 14.30 -25.32
C ALA A 90 4.10 13.58 -26.46
N LEU A 91 3.48 12.43 -26.17
CA LEU A 91 2.66 11.72 -27.13
C LEU A 91 1.45 12.56 -27.56
N ILE A 92 0.87 13.32 -26.63
CA ILE A 92 -0.21 14.26 -26.91
C ILE A 92 0.11 15.62 -26.27
N ASP A 93 -0.05 16.69 -27.02
CA ASP A 93 -0.08 18.06 -26.52
C ASP A 93 -1.49 18.62 -26.64
N LYS A 94 -2.23 18.65 -25.54
CA LYS A 94 -3.63 19.12 -25.50
C LYS A 94 -3.79 20.59 -25.88
N ARG A 95 -2.76 21.39 -25.78
CA ARG A 95 -2.81 22.82 -26.18
C ARG A 95 -3.06 22.99 -27.67
N SER A 96 -2.67 21.99 -28.49
CA SER A 96 -2.88 21.94 -29.94
C SER A 96 -3.77 20.76 -30.38
N TRP A 97 -4.38 20.05 -29.44
CA TRP A 97 -5.11 18.82 -29.71
C TRP A 97 -6.54 19.07 -30.22
N ALA A 98 -6.93 18.36 -31.26
CA ALA A 98 -8.22 18.57 -31.93
C ALA A 98 -9.46 18.17 -31.10
N HIS A 99 -9.28 17.36 -30.04
CA HIS A 99 -10.37 16.84 -29.20
C HIS A 99 -10.67 17.71 -27.96
N GLY A 100 -10.02 18.86 -27.82
CA GLY A 100 -10.28 19.85 -26.76
C GLY A 100 -10.04 19.30 -25.35
N ASP A 101 -11.04 19.44 -24.46
CA ASP A 101 -10.93 19.04 -23.04
C ASP A 101 -11.28 17.57 -22.77
N ALA A 102 -11.30 16.68 -23.79
CA ALA A 102 -11.57 15.28 -23.57
C ALA A 102 -10.50 14.64 -22.67
N TRP A 103 -10.91 13.70 -21.83
CA TRP A 103 -9.98 12.95 -20.98
C TRP A 103 -9.26 11.90 -21.83
N VAL A 104 -7.93 11.86 -21.77
CA VAL A 104 -7.10 10.88 -22.47
C VAL A 104 -7.00 9.61 -21.62
N VAL A 105 -7.31 8.47 -22.20
CA VAL A 105 -7.19 7.15 -21.58
C VAL A 105 -6.13 6.35 -22.33
N TRP A 106 -5.03 6.06 -21.69
CA TRP A 106 -3.92 5.33 -22.25
C TRP A 106 -4.05 3.82 -22.06
N PRO A 107 -3.49 2.98 -22.97
CA PRO A 107 -3.50 1.53 -22.81
C PRO A 107 -2.85 1.03 -21.50
N TRP A 108 -1.86 1.74 -21.00
CA TRP A 108 -1.19 1.42 -19.74
C TRP A 108 -1.96 1.86 -18.49
N GLU A 109 -2.93 2.75 -18.63
CA GLU A 109 -3.84 3.10 -17.53
C GLU A 109 -4.93 2.04 -17.36
N GLY A 110 -4.97 1.07 -18.28
CA GLY A 110 -6.08 0.14 -18.45
C GLY A 110 -7.31 0.87 -19.01
N ASN A 111 -8.28 0.17 -19.57
CA ASN A 111 -9.55 0.77 -20.03
C ASN A 111 -10.19 1.54 -18.87
N GLY A 112 -9.90 2.85 -18.74
CA GLY A 112 -10.19 3.74 -17.62
C GLY A 112 -10.31 2.94 -16.35
N SER A 113 -9.22 2.74 -15.60
CA SER A 113 -9.20 1.80 -14.46
C SER A 113 -10.51 1.91 -13.70
N LYS A 114 -11.45 1.00 -13.93
CA LYS A 114 -12.74 0.94 -13.25
C LYS A 114 -12.58 0.50 -11.80
N GLY A 115 -11.43 0.83 -11.22
CA GLY A 115 -11.10 0.51 -9.85
C GLY A 115 -10.30 -0.78 -9.69
N ILE A 116 -10.20 -1.24 -8.47
CA ILE A 116 -9.45 -2.45 -8.09
C ILE A 116 -10.03 -3.71 -8.74
N GLU A 117 -11.30 -3.70 -9.15
CA GLU A 117 -12.01 -4.81 -9.77
C GLU A 117 -11.32 -5.29 -11.04
N ASP A 118 -10.84 -4.39 -11.90
CA ASP A 118 -10.14 -4.76 -13.15
C ASP A 118 -8.81 -5.47 -12.86
N HIS A 119 -8.12 -5.08 -11.81
CA HIS A 119 -6.89 -5.77 -11.38
C HIS A 119 -7.19 -7.18 -10.87
N ILE A 120 -8.34 -7.38 -10.26
CA ILE A 120 -8.78 -8.71 -9.82
C ILE A 120 -9.16 -9.56 -11.02
N VAL A 121 -9.81 -9.00 -12.04
CA VAL A 121 -10.06 -9.70 -13.32
C VAL A 121 -8.74 -10.19 -13.94
N ARG A 122 -7.72 -9.31 -14.00
CA ARG A 122 -6.38 -9.69 -14.49
C ARG A 122 -5.72 -10.77 -13.64
N LEU A 123 -5.90 -10.73 -12.33
CA LEU A 123 -5.40 -11.78 -11.43
C LEU A 123 -6.07 -13.12 -11.72
N LEU A 124 -7.39 -13.15 -11.92
CA LEU A 124 -8.13 -14.35 -12.31
C LEU A 124 -7.59 -14.94 -13.62
N GLN A 125 -7.38 -14.09 -14.63
CA GLN A 125 -6.79 -14.50 -15.92
C GLN A 125 -5.35 -15.02 -15.73
N TYR A 126 -4.54 -14.34 -14.91
CA TYR A 126 -3.15 -14.74 -14.64
C TYR A 126 -3.05 -16.14 -14.01
N VAL A 127 -3.99 -16.52 -13.13
CA VAL A 127 -4.02 -17.86 -12.53
C VAL A 127 -4.71 -18.92 -13.43
N GLY A 128 -5.13 -18.56 -14.64
CA GLY A 128 -5.72 -19.47 -15.61
C GLY A 128 -7.24 -19.61 -15.53
N GLU A 129 -7.92 -18.73 -14.79
CA GLU A 129 -9.38 -18.75 -14.65
C GLU A 129 -10.07 -17.91 -15.73
N ASN A 130 -11.31 -18.30 -16.07
CA ASN A 130 -12.20 -17.48 -16.89
C ASN A 130 -13.06 -16.56 -15.99
N PRO A 131 -12.79 -15.23 -15.95
CA PRO A 131 -13.53 -14.31 -15.11
C PRO A 131 -15.01 -14.19 -15.46
N ASP A 132 -15.40 -14.51 -16.70
CA ASP A 132 -16.77 -14.38 -17.20
C ASP A 132 -17.67 -15.57 -16.85
N ARG A 133 -17.10 -16.66 -16.29
CA ARG A 133 -17.92 -17.78 -15.84
C ARG A 133 -18.80 -17.37 -14.66
N GLY A 134 -20.05 -17.89 -14.61
CA GLY A 134 -21.08 -17.45 -13.65
C GLY A 134 -20.66 -17.41 -12.19
N GLY A 135 -19.78 -18.35 -11.75
CA GLY A 135 -19.25 -18.34 -10.37
C GLY A 135 -18.26 -17.24 -10.06
N LEU A 136 -17.65 -16.60 -11.06
CA LEU A 136 -16.64 -15.55 -10.91
C LEU A 136 -17.11 -14.14 -11.35
N ALA A 137 -18.26 -14.02 -11.99
CA ALA A 137 -18.76 -12.75 -12.52
C ALA A 137 -18.83 -11.63 -11.47
N GLU A 138 -19.18 -11.95 -10.20
CA GLU A 138 -19.24 -10.98 -9.11
C GLU A 138 -17.96 -10.97 -8.23
N THR A 139 -17.00 -11.84 -8.50
CA THR A 139 -15.79 -11.99 -7.65
C THR A 139 -14.97 -10.71 -7.60
N PRO A 140 -14.74 -9.96 -8.70
CA PRO A 140 -13.97 -8.72 -8.64
C PRO A 140 -14.55 -7.72 -7.62
N ALA A 141 -15.85 -7.46 -7.68
CA ALA A 141 -16.51 -6.53 -6.76
C ALA A 141 -16.51 -7.03 -5.30
N ARG A 142 -16.71 -8.34 -5.10
CA ARG A 142 -16.66 -8.95 -3.76
C ARG A 142 -15.28 -8.87 -3.14
N VAL A 143 -14.23 -9.13 -3.90
CA VAL A 143 -12.84 -9.05 -3.44
C VAL A 143 -12.46 -7.62 -3.13
N ALA A 144 -12.82 -6.65 -3.99
CA ALA A 144 -12.59 -5.24 -3.76
C ALA A 144 -13.23 -4.76 -2.43
N LYS A 145 -14.49 -5.14 -2.20
CA LYS A 145 -15.20 -4.83 -0.95
C LYS A 145 -14.53 -5.49 0.27
N ALA A 146 -14.14 -6.76 0.16
CA ALA A 146 -13.47 -7.49 1.24
C ALA A 146 -12.14 -6.85 1.62
N TRP A 147 -11.30 -6.47 0.66
CA TRP A 147 -10.03 -5.79 0.92
C TRP A 147 -10.22 -4.43 1.60
N LYS A 148 -11.24 -3.66 1.22
CA LYS A 148 -11.57 -2.41 1.90
C LYS A 148 -11.95 -2.63 3.36
N GLU A 149 -12.69 -3.71 3.67
CA GLU A 149 -13.04 -4.07 5.03
C GLU A 149 -11.84 -4.57 5.83
N TRP A 150 -11.04 -5.50 5.26
CA TRP A 150 -9.85 -6.06 5.91
C TRP A 150 -8.77 -5.02 6.20
N CYS A 151 -8.70 -3.94 5.40
CA CYS A 151 -7.75 -2.85 5.56
C CYS A 151 -8.36 -1.57 6.15
N SER A 152 -9.58 -1.64 6.70
CA SER A 152 -10.29 -0.47 7.25
C SER A 152 -9.63 0.17 8.48
N GLY A 153 -8.60 -0.43 9.01
CA GLY A 153 -7.82 0.13 10.12
C GLY A 153 -6.92 1.29 9.73
N TYR A 154 -6.61 1.46 8.43
CA TYR A 154 -5.84 2.61 7.95
C TYR A 154 -6.61 3.93 8.10
N ASP A 155 -7.95 3.88 8.07
CA ASP A 155 -8.82 5.05 8.16
C ASP A 155 -9.20 5.42 9.62
N LYS A 156 -8.60 4.75 10.62
CA LYS A 156 -8.97 4.91 12.03
C LYS A 156 -7.80 5.42 12.87
N ASP A 157 -8.11 6.37 13.77
CA ASP A 157 -7.17 6.87 14.75
C ASP A 157 -7.35 6.12 16.09
N PRO A 158 -6.28 5.54 16.68
CA PRO A 158 -6.30 4.95 18.02
C PRO A 158 -6.78 5.91 19.10
N ALA A 159 -6.49 7.19 19.00
CA ALA A 159 -6.90 8.22 19.96
C ALA A 159 -8.43 8.30 20.12
N ASP A 160 -9.19 8.09 19.04
CA ASP A 160 -10.66 8.11 19.08
C ASP A 160 -11.26 6.97 19.90
N ILE A 161 -10.52 5.88 20.02
CA ILE A 161 -10.98 4.66 20.71
C ILE A 161 -10.58 4.66 22.18
N LEU A 162 -9.35 5.09 22.51
CA LEU A 162 -8.77 5.01 23.84
C LEU A 162 -9.26 6.15 24.76
N LYS A 163 -10.58 6.29 24.89
CA LYS A 163 -11.17 7.20 25.88
C LYS A 163 -10.99 6.61 27.28
N THR A 164 -10.31 7.37 28.12
CA THR A 164 -10.02 7.01 29.53
C THR A 164 -11.09 7.50 30.48
N PHE A 165 -11.20 6.85 31.62
CA PHE A 165 -12.03 7.23 32.76
C PHE A 165 -11.15 7.44 33.98
N GLU A 166 -11.42 8.50 34.74
CA GLU A 166 -10.82 8.72 36.06
C GLU A 166 -11.74 8.17 37.15
N ASP A 167 -13.05 8.29 36.96
CA ASP A 167 -14.07 7.74 37.85
C ASP A 167 -14.01 6.20 37.82
N GLY A 168 -13.91 5.59 38.99
CA GLY A 168 -13.73 4.14 39.16
C GLY A 168 -12.29 3.65 39.01
N ALA A 169 -11.32 4.56 38.86
CA ALA A 169 -9.90 4.24 38.87
C ALA A 169 -9.26 4.42 40.25
N GLU A 170 -10.03 4.90 41.24
CA GLU A 170 -9.54 5.11 42.58
C GLU A 170 -9.15 3.78 43.23
N GLY A 171 -7.87 3.64 43.60
CA GLY A 171 -7.35 2.43 44.21
C GLY A 171 -7.14 1.25 43.24
N VAL A 172 -7.23 1.46 41.92
CA VAL A 172 -6.82 0.45 40.93
C VAL A 172 -5.36 0.68 40.60
N ASP A 173 -4.49 -0.03 41.33
CA ASP A 173 -3.03 -0.02 41.19
C ASP A 173 -2.48 -1.38 40.68
N GLU A 174 -3.37 -2.35 40.49
CA GLU A 174 -3.04 -3.68 39.99
C GLU A 174 -3.16 -3.78 38.44
N MET A 175 -2.51 -4.81 37.92
CA MET A 175 -2.48 -5.08 36.49
C MET A 175 -3.88 -5.49 35.96
N VAL A 176 -4.30 -4.86 34.86
CA VAL A 176 -5.51 -5.23 34.12
C VAL A 176 -5.12 -6.01 32.88
N VAL A 177 -5.62 -7.26 32.73
CA VAL A 177 -5.28 -8.14 31.60
C VAL A 177 -6.53 -8.61 30.89
N VAL A 178 -6.59 -8.45 29.57
CA VAL A 178 -7.62 -9.04 28.69
C VAL A 178 -6.98 -10.12 27.84
N LYS A 179 -7.47 -11.36 27.96
CA LYS A 179 -6.89 -12.55 27.34
C LYS A 179 -7.67 -13.02 26.13
N ASN A 180 -6.98 -13.75 25.25
CA ASN A 180 -7.58 -14.49 24.16
C ASN A 180 -8.43 -13.63 23.23
N ILE A 181 -8.02 -12.40 22.97
CA ILE A 181 -8.68 -11.50 22.03
C ILE A 181 -8.42 -12.05 20.62
N PRO A 182 -9.43 -12.56 19.89
CA PRO A 182 -9.20 -13.08 18.56
C PRO A 182 -8.93 -11.95 17.58
N PHE A 183 -8.09 -12.19 16.59
CA PHE A 183 -7.83 -11.25 15.51
C PHE A 183 -7.56 -11.96 14.19
N TYR A 184 -7.82 -11.25 13.09
CA TYR A 184 -7.44 -11.60 11.72
C TYR A 184 -6.74 -10.43 11.08
N THR A 185 -5.69 -10.73 10.32
CA THR A 185 -4.93 -9.73 9.58
C THR A 185 -4.29 -10.35 8.35
N HIS A 186 -3.58 -9.55 7.54
CA HIS A 186 -2.91 -10.02 6.34
C HIS A 186 -1.42 -9.70 6.38
N CYS A 187 -0.60 -10.71 6.08
CA CYS A 187 0.84 -10.57 5.98
C CYS A 187 1.19 -9.59 4.84
N GLU A 188 1.95 -8.56 5.13
CA GLU A 188 2.32 -7.54 4.12
C GLU A 188 3.17 -8.10 2.97
N HIS A 189 3.93 -9.19 3.22
CA HIS A 189 4.81 -9.77 2.21
C HIS A 189 4.05 -10.59 1.15
N HIS A 190 2.92 -11.19 1.50
CA HIS A 190 2.22 -12.14 0.64
C HIS A 190 0.71 -11.88 0.51
N MET A 191 0.18 -10.89 1.24
CA MET A 191 -1.25 -10.62 1.39
C MET A 191 -2.06 -11.85 1.86
N ALA A 192 -1.37 -12.88 2.36
CA ALA A 192 -1.99 -14.07 2.93
C ALA A 192 -2.45 -13.81 4.37
N PRO A 193 -3.59 -14.36 4.80
CA PRO A 193 -4.06 -14.18 6.16
C PRO A 193 -3.10 -14.77 7.19
N PHE A 194 -2.99 -14.12 8.34
CA PHE A 194 -2.58 -14.74 9.58
C PHE A 194 -3.56 -14.35 10.70
N PHE A 195 -3.78 -15.22 11.64
CA PHE A 195 -4.81 -15.07 12.64
C PHE A 195 -4.45 -15.82 13.90
N GLY A 196 -5.03 -15.40 15.00
CA GLY A 196 -4.77 -16.01 16.28
C GLY A 196 -5.42 -15.25 17.43
N THR A 197 -4.71 -15.20 18.56
CA THR A 197 -5.17 -14.49 19.74
C THR A 197 -4.10 -13.56 20.28
N ALA A 198 -4.54 -12.45 20.86
CA ALA A 198 -3.70 -11.53 21.61
C ALA A 198 -4.14 -11.49 23.08
N THR A 199 -3.17 -11.38 23.97
CA THR A 199 -3.37 -10.99 25.36
C THR A 199 -2.75 -9.63 25.58
N ILE A 200 -3.55 -8.69 26.08
CA ILE A 200 -3.15 -7.30 26.32
C ILE A 200 -3.28 -7.00 27.81
N GLY A 201 -2.19 -6.58 28.44
CA GLY A 201 -2.17 -6.15 29.83
C GLY A 201 -1.61 -4.74 29.97
N TYR A 202 -2.10 -3.98 30.94
CA TYR A 202 -1.53 -2.69 31.30
C TYR A 202 -1.61 -2.45 32.81
N LEU A 203 -0.70 -1.64 33.32
CA LEU A 203 -0.71 -1.16 34.69
C LEU A 203 -1.23 0.28 34.71
N PRO A 204 -2.39 0.53 35.32
CA PRO A 204 -3.00 1.86 35.34
C PRO A 204 -2.13 2.92 36.01
N ASN A 205 -2.27 4.18 35.58
CA ASN A 205 -1.74 5.36 36.25
C ASN A 205 -2.90 6.34 36.46
N LYS A 206 -3.70 6.11 37.51
CA LYS A 206 -4.90 6.90 37.85
C LYS A 206 -5.99 6.95 36.79
N LYS A 207 -5.83 6.23 35.70
CA LYS A 207 -6.83 6.16 34.62
C LYS A 207 -6.98 4.72 34.16
N ILE A 208 -8.23 4.34 33.93
CA ILE A 208 -8.57 3.04 33.35
C ILE A 208 -9.23 3.21 31.99
N VAL A 209 -9.23 2.16 31.21
CA VAL A 209 -9.88 2.11 29.91
C VAL A 209 -10.92 0.98 29.89
N GLY A 210 -12.04 1.20 29.23
CA GLY A 210 -13.05 0.15 29.07
C GLY A 210 -12.46 -1.06 28.34
N LEU A 211 -12.65 -2.27 28.86
CA LEU A 211 -12.03 -3.52 28.37
C LEU A 211 -12.25 -3.74 26.86
N SER A 212 -13.43 -3.40 26.35
CA SER A 212 -13.75 -3.50 24.90
C SER A 212 -12.90 -2.57 24.02
N LYS A 213 -12.27 -1.54 24.60
CA LYS A 213 -11.41 -0.62 23.85
C LYS A 213 -10.08 -1.26 23.49
N LEU A 214 -9.55 -2.17 24.33
CA LEU A 214 -8.33 -2.93 24.04
C LEU A 214 -8.53 -3.84 22.83
N SER A 215 -9.68 -4.53 22.73
CA SER A 215 -10.01 -5.33 21.56
C SER A 215 -10.17 -4.48 20.29
N ARG A 216 -10.83 -3.31 20.40
CA ARG A 216 -10.99 -2.40 19.26
C ARG A 216 -9.66 -1.78 18.83
N LEU A 217 -8.74 -1.52 19.76
CA LEU A 217 -7.40 -1.05 19.45
C LEU A 217 -6.61 -2.10 18.65
N LEU A 218 -6.68 -3.36 19.09
CA LEU A 218 -6.10 -4.47 18.35
C LEU A 218 -6.65 -4.53 16.92
N ASP A 219 -7.97 -4.39 16.74
CA ASP A 219 -8.62 -4.40 15.43
C ASP A 219 -8.14 -3.27 14.52
N ILE A 220 -7.89 -2.06 15.05
CA ILE A 220 -7.35 -0.94 14.25
C ILE A 220 -6.03 -1.31 13.58
N TYR A 221 -5.15 -1.95 14.33
CA TYR A 221 -3.84 -2.33 13.81
C TYR A 221 -3.86 -3.66 13.07
N ALA A 222 -4.71 -4.61 13.47
CA ALA A 222 -4.87 -5.87 12.75
C ALA A 222 -5.52 -5.68 11.37
N LYS A 223 -6.45 -4.73 11.21
CA LYS A 223 -7.06 -4.41 9.92
C LYS A 223 -6.16 -3.52 9.05
N ARG A 224 -4.90 -3.95 8.87
CA ARG A 224 -3.86 -3.36 8.00
C ARG A 224 -3.02 -4.48 7.42
N LEU A 225 -2.15 -4.17 6.48
CA LEU A 225 -1.09 -5.10 6.10
C LEU A 225 -0.02 -5.11 7.20
N GLN A 226 0.29 -6.30 7.74
CA GLN A 226 1.07 -6.41 8.97
C GLN A 226 2.19 -7.46 8.92
N VAL A 227 3.11 -7.28 9.86
CA VAL A 227 3.92 -8.36 10.45
C VAL A 227 3.57 -8.46 11.94
N GLN A 228 3.62 -9.66 12.49
CA GLN A 228 3.13 -9.94 13.85
C GLN A 228 3.86 -9.12 14.92
N GLU A 229 5.18 -8.94 14.76
CA GLU A 229 6.04 -8.18 15.68
C GLU A 229 5.63 -6.70 15.71
N ARG A 230 5.37 -6.11 14.54
CA ARG A 230 4.93 -4.72 14.44
C ARG A 230 3.52 -4.52 15.00
N LEU A 231 2.61 -5.47 14.77
CA LEU A 231 1.26 -5.43 15.33
C LEU A 231 1.32 -5.31 16.87
N GLY A 232 2.09 -6.17 17.53
CA GLY A 232 2.25 -6.12 18.99
C GLY A 232 2.87 -4.82 19.48
N CYS A 233 3.90 -4.32 18.79
CA CYS A 233 4.54 -3.04 19.14
C CYS A 233 3.58 -1.86 19.00
N GLN A 234 2.85 -1.76 17.89
CA GLN A 234 1.90 -0.66 17.65
C GLN A 234 0.78 -0.61 18.69
N VAL A 235 0.25 -1.78 19.08
CA VAL A 235 -0.76 -1.84 20.16
C VAL A 235 -0.17 -1.39 21.49
N ALA A 236 1.03 -1.86 21.84
CA ALA A 236 1.69 -1.49 23.08
C ALA A 236 2.03 0.00 23.14
N ASP A 237 2.57 0.56 22.04
CA ASP A 237 2.92 1.98 21.96
C ASP A 237 1.67 2.86 22.09
N ALA A 238 0.57 2.53 21.41
CA ALA A 238 -0.67 3.27 21.52
C ALA A 238 -1.27 3.26 22.94
N ILE A 239 -1.13 2.16 23.67
CA ILE A 239 -1.54 2.09 25.10
C ILE A 239 -0.70 3.06 25.94
N MET A 240 0.61 3.07 25.75
CA MET A 240 1.50 3.98 26.48
C MET A 240 1.18 5.45 26.17
N ASP A 241 1.03 5.78 24.88
CA ASP A 241 0.88 7.15 24.41
C ASP A 241 -0.48 7.77 24.80
N HIS A 242 -1.55 6.97 24.75
CA HIS A 242 -2.90 7.50 24.94
C HIS A 242 -3.49 7.28 26.35
N LEU A 243 -3.08 6.20 27.04
CA LEU A 243 -3.52 5.98 28.42
C LEU A 243 -2.57 6.62 29.46
N GLY A 244 -1.31 6.82 29.13
CA GLY A 244 -0.29 7.19 30.10
C GLY A 244 -0.07 6.11 31.16
N ALA A 245 -0.24 4.84 30.80
CA ALA A 245 -0.05 3.69 31.69
C ALA A 245 1.38 3.63 32.25
N LEU A 246 1.59 3.05 33.42
CA LEU A 246 2.93 2.83 34.01
C LEU A 246 3.71 1.76 33.23
N GLY A 247 2.99 0.90 32.52
CA GLY A 247 3.55 -0.10 31.63
C GLY A 247 2.46 -0.89 30.95
N CYS A 248 2.81 -1.56 29.86
CA CYS A 248 1.92 -2.50 29.18
C CYS A 248 2.67 -3.65 28.53
N GLY A 249 1.93 -4.74 28.27
CA GLY A 249 2.41 -5.90 27.58
C GLY A 249 1.38 -6.43 26.60
N VAL A 250 1.86 -6.86 25.43
CA VAL A 250 1.04 -7.52 24.39
C VAL A 250 1.72 -8.84 24.04
N VAL A 251 1.03 -9.94 24.19
CA VAL A 251 1.46 -11.27 23.72
C VAL A 251 0.52 -11.70 22.61
N ILE A 252 1.08 -12.10 21.48
CA ILE A 252 0.33 -12.55 20.31
C ILE A 252 0.77 -13.97 19.95
N THR A 253 -0.18 -14.88 19.77
CA THR A 253 0.06 -16.21 19.21
C THR A 253 -0.80 -16.37 17.98
N ALA A 254 -0.18 -16.69 16.83
CA ALA A 254 -0.86 -16.75 15.56
C ALA A 254 -0.32 -17.82 14.62
N ARG A 255 -1.20 -18.29 13.73
CA ARG A 255 -0.90 -19.14 12.60
C ARG A 255 -0.80 -18.29 11.34
N HIS A 256 0.17 -18.61 10.48
CA HIS A 256 0.48 -17.85 9.28
C HIS A 256 0.23 -18.65 8.02
N LEU A 257 -0.83 -18.35 7.26
CA LEU A 257 -1.13 -19.08 6.03
C LEU A 257 -0.08 -18.87 4.95
N CYS A 258 0.70 -17.79 4.99
CA CYS A 258 1.84 -17.62 4.09
C CYS A 258 2.96 -18.68 4.29
N MET A 259 3.01 -19.33 5.46
CA MET A 259 3.91 -20.45 5.78
C MET A 259 3.22 -21.81 5.62
N GLU A 260 1.92 -21.89 5.88
CA GLU A 260 1.19 -23.15 5.89
C GLU A 260 0.68 -23.56 4.50
N SER A 261 0.16 -22.62 3.71
CA SER A 261 -0.52 -22.91 2.45
C SER A 261 0.40 -22.94 1.22
N ARG A 262 1.62 -22.42 1.35
CA ARG A 262 2.63 -22.35 0.28
C ARG A 262 4.04 -22.28 0.86
N GLY A 263 5.06 -22.31 -0.01
CA GLY A 263 6.46 -22.21 0.39
C GLY A 263 6.90 -23.42 1.23
N ILE A 264 7.18 -23.19 2.51
CA ILE A 264 7.66 -24.23 3.44
C ILE A 264 6.59 -25.25 3.84
N CYS A 265 5.29 -24.93 3.67
CA CYS A 265 4.14 -25.80 3.92
C CYS A 265 4.11 -26.46 5.32
N LYS A 266 4.47 -25.72 6.36
CA LYS A 266 4.47 -26.20 7.75
C LYS A 266 3.14 -25.90 8.43
N GLN A 267 2.20 -26.84 8.28
CA GLN A 267 0.86 -26.75 8.87
C GLN A 267 0.92 -26.89 10.40
N GLY A 268 0.06 -26.10 11.08
CA GLY A 268 -0.10 -26.16 12.52
C GLY A 268 1.04 -25.53 13.33
N SER A 269 2.01 -24.90 12.67
CA SER A 269 3.02 -24.12 13.39
C SER A 269 2.44 -22.79 13.88
N GLU A 270 2.73 -22.42 15.12
CA GLU A 270 2.34 -21.17 15.72
C GLU A 270 3.54 -20.29 16.01
N THR A 271 3.38 -18.99 15.78
CA THR A 271 4.37 -17.99 16.13
C THR A 271 3.89 -17.21 17.34
N SER A 272 4.70 -17.14 18.40
CA SER A 272 4.42 -16.32 19.56
C SER A 272 5.38 -15.13 19.63
N THR A 273 4.85 -13.92 19.80
CA THR A 273 5.61 -12.68 19.98
C THR A 273 5.14 -11.92 21.20
N SER A 274 6.03 -11.13 21.79
CA SER A 274 5.69 -10.25 22.91
C SER A 274 6.24 -8.85 22.69
N ALA A 275 5.44 -7.83 23.03
CA ALA A 275 5.85 -6.43 23.07
C ALA A 275 5.59 -5.89 24.49
N LEU A 276 6.63 -5.46 25.17
CA LEU A 276 6.58 -4.98 26.55
C LEU A 276 7.08 -3.53 26.61
N ARG A 277 6.41 -2.68 27.42
CA ARG A 277 6.74 -1.27 27.61
C ARG A 277 6.66 -0.88 29.08
N GLY A 278 7.43 0.15 29.48
CA GLY A 278 7.47 0.64 30.86
C GLY A 278 7.79 -0.48 31.84
N LEU A 279 7.09 -0.51 32.99
CA LEU A 279 7.35 -1.50 34.08
C LEU A 279 7.27 -2.96 33.60
N PHE A 280 6.48 -3.28 32.57
CA PHE A 280 6.46 -4.65 32.00
C PHE A 280 7.79 -5.03 31.32
N LYS A 281 8.57 -4.05 30.89
CA LYS A 281 9.90 -4.25 30.32
C LYS A 281 11.00 -4.16 31.38
N ASP A 282 10.87 -3.21 32.28
CA ASP A 282 11.97 -2.78 33.18
C ASP A 282 11.99 -3.52 34.52
N ASP A 283 10.81 -4.00 34.98
CA ASP A 283 10.69 -4.76 36.25
C ASP A 283 10.46 -6.26 35.98
N PRO A 284 11.39 -7.14 36.36
CA PRO A 284 11.26 -8.59 36.18
C PRO A 284 10.06 -9.21 36.93
N ALA A 285 9.61 -8.66 38.05
CA ALA A 285 8.45 -9.19 38.77
C ALA A 285 7.15 -8.92 38.00
N VAL A 286 6.94 -7.68 37.56
CA VAL A 286 5.81 -7.26 36.76
C VAL A 286 5.76 -8.04 35.43
N ARG A 287 6.93 -8.19 34.79
CA ARG A 287 7.05 -9.01 33.56
C ARG A 287 6.61 -10.45 33.79
N ASN A 288 7.12 -11.09 34.85
CA ASN A 288 6.83 -12.49 35.15
C ASN A 288 5.34 -12.69 35.48
N GLU A 289 4.75 -11.80 36.27
CA GLU A 289 3.32 -11.83 36.55
C GLU A 289 2.48 -11.74 35.28
N PHE A 290 2.77 -10.75 34.43
CA PHE A 290 2.07 -10.63 33.14
C PHE A 290 2.20 -11.88 32.28
N LEU A 291 3.41 -12.42 32.11
CA LEU A 291 3.64 -13.59 31.29
C LEU A 291 2.99 -14.86 31.87
N GLN A 292 2.80 -14.96 33.18
CA GLN A 292 2.02 -16.02 33.81
C GLN A 292 0.53 -15.84 33.54
N LEU A 293 0.01 -14.64 33.66
CA LEU A 293 -1.39 -14.35 33.32
C LEU A 293 -1.69 -14.51 31.84
N ALA A 294 -0.71 -14.28 30.96
CA ALA A 294 -0.85 -14.36 29.51
C ALA A 294 -0.85 -15.79 28.95
N ARG A 295 -0.51 -16.79 29.75
CA ARG A 295 -0.53 -18.22 29.37
C ARG A 295 -1.93 -18.83 29.22
#